data_c0d55cf7f6787cf7e6e36937c3da8d82
#
_entry.id   c0d55cf7f6787cf7e6e36937c3da8d82
#
_cell.length_a   1.000
_cell.length_b   1.000
_cell.length_c   1.000
_cell.angle_alpha   90.00
_cell.angle_beta   90.00
_cell.angle_gamma   90.00
#
_symmetry.space_group_name_H-M   'P 1'
#
loop_
_entity.id
_entity.type
_entity.pdbx_description
1 polymer ?
#
loop_
_entity_poly.entity_id
_entity_poly.type
_entity_poly.pdbx_seq_one_letter_code
_entity_poly.pdbx_strand_id
1 'polypeptide(L)'
;MAELFLPTLHTFAMNNIFTGSSGMFRFRAEPKVVMANPKEVDFAQSAIHAEFWHGLYCYEKSTMEGERTFPMSEKGREEMRRWLEENI
;
A
#
# COMPACT_ATOMS: atom_id res chain seq x y z
N MET A 1 15.79 -12.87 5.20
CA MET A 1 14.38 -12.47 5.14
C MET A 1 14.29 -11.04 4.61
N ALA A 2 13.52 -10.82 3.56
CA ALA A 2 13.37 -9.48 3.02
C ALA A 2 12.49 -8.64 3.93
N GLU A 3 12.86 -7.40 4.14
CA GLU A 3 12.10 -6.46 4.93
C GLU A 3 11.76 -5.25 4.06
N LEU A 4 10.48 -5.00 3.86
CA LEU A 4 10.04 -3.90 3.02
C LEU A 4 9.89 -2.61 3.83
N PHE A 5 10.33 -1.52 3.23
CA PHE A 5 10.05 -0.20 3.77
C PHE A 5 8.65 0.24 3.35
N LEU A 6 7.88 0.69 4.32
CA LEU A 6 6.59 1.33 4.07
C LEU A 6 6.58 2.69 4.77
N PRO A 7 5.97 3.71 4.15
CA PRO A 7 5.87 5.01 4.80
C PRO A 7 4.94 4.94 6.00
N THR A 8 4.94 5.99 6.79
CA THR A 8 4.06 6.08 7.96
C THR A 8 2.60 6.19 7.54
N LEU A 9 1.70 5.89 8.47
CA LEU A 9 0.27 6.01 8.23
C LEU A 9 -0.12 7.44 7.84
N HIS A 10 0.57 8.44 8.41
CA HIS A 10 0.36 9.85 8.09
C HIS A 10 0.56 10.13 6.59
N THR A 11 1.57 9.52 5.98
CA THR A 11 1.84 9.67 4.55
C THR A 11 0.65 9.21 3.71
N PHE A 12 0.06 8.06 4.05
CA PHE A 12 -1.13 7.56 3.36
C PHE A 12 -2.35 8.45 3.63
N ALA A 13 -2.49 8.95 4.85
CA ALA A 13 -3.59 9.84 5.21
C ALA A 13 -3.54 11.16 4.43
N MET A 14 -2.35 11.57 3.98
CA MET A 14 -2.16 12.73 3.11
C MET A 14 -2.45 12.42 1.63
N ASN A 15 -3.00 11.26 1.35
CA ASN A 15 -3.39 10.82 0.00
C ASN A 15 -2.20 10.63 -0.95
N ASN A 16 -1.07 10.19 -0.44
CA ASN A 16 0.12 9.93 -1.24
C ASN A 16 0.21 8.44 -1.61
N ILE A 17 0.35 8.17 -2.90
CA ILE A 17 0.58 6.82 -3.41
C ILE A 17 2.05 6.47 -3.19
N PHE A 18 2.31 5.27 -2.69
CA PHE A 18 3.67 4.79 -2.50
C PHE A 18 3.94 3.59 -3.41
N THR A 19 5.10 3.60 -4.07
CA THR A 19 5.58 2.47 -4.84
C THR A 19 6.95 2.07 -4.31
N GLY A 20 7.20 0.76 -4.28
CA GLY A 20 8.47 0.24 -3.80
C GLY A 20 8.87 -1.02 -4.54
N SER A 21 10.06 -1.52 -4.24
CA SER A 21 10.57 -2.71 -4.87
C SER A 21 11.56 -3.43 -3.97
N SER A 22 11.71 -4.75 -4.21
CA SER A 22 12.73 -5.58 -3.59
C SER A 22 13.17 -6.58 -4.66
N GLY A 23 14.33 -6.35 -5.29
CA GLY A 23 14.74 -7.13 -6.45
C GLY A 23 13.75 -6.96 -7.59
N MET A 24 13.18 -8.07 -8.06
CA MET A 24 12.19 -8.05 -9.13
C MET A 24 10.75 -7.90 -8.60
N PHE A 25 10.55 -8.01 -7.31
CA PHE A 25 9.26 -7.78 -6.67
C PHE A 25 8.98 -6.27 -6.62
N ARG A 26 7.81 -5.88 -7.10
CA ARG A 26 7.37 -4.49 -7.10
C ARG A 26 5.97 -4.38 -6.55
N PHE A 27 5.68 -3.26 -5.89
CA PHE A 27 4.36 -3.06 -5.32
C PHE A 27 3.95 -1.60 -5.37
N ARG A 28 2.63 -1.40 -5.25
CA ARG A 28 2.02 -0.06 -5.21
C ARG A 28 0.97 -0.07 -4.11
N ALA A 29 1.04 0.92 -3.25
CA ALA A 29 0.06 1.11 -2.18
C ALA A 29 -0.66 2.43 -2.42
N GLU A 30 -1.95 2.37 -2.71
CA GLU A 30 -2.76 3.54 -3.00
C GLU A 30 -3.74 3.80 -1.86
N PRO A 31 -3.67 4.96 -1.20
CA PRO A 31 -4.63 5.30 -0.16
C PRO A 31 -6.00 5.63 -0.75
N LYS A 32 -7.04 5.16 -0.10
CA LYS A 32 -8.43 5.49 -0.40
C LYS A 32 -8.93 6.29 0.79
N VAL A 33 -8.69 7.59 0.77
CA VAL A 33 -8.96 8.49 1.89
C VAL A 33 -10.41 8.96 1.88
N VAL A 34 -11.08 8.78 3.01
CA VAL A 34 -12.43 9.31 3.23
C VAL A 34 -12.30 10.42 4.27
N MET A 35 -12.84 11.58 3.96
CA MET A 35 -12.78 12.73 4.85
C MET A 35 -14.02 12.81 5.73
N ALA A 36 -13.83 12.89 7.05
CA ALA A 36 -14.93 13.10 7.98
C ALA A 36 -15.46 14.54 7.89
N ASN A 37 -14.54 15.48 7.62
CA ASN A 37 -14.86 16.88 7.36
C ASN A 37 -13.69 17.47 6.57
N PRO A 38 -13.75 18.72 6.09
CA PRO A 38 -12.69 19.30 5.24
C PRO A 38 -11.28 19.31 5.87
N LYS A 39 -11.17 19.08 7.17
CA LYS A 39 -9.88 19.14 7.88
C LYS A 39 -9.45 17.82 8.50
N GLU A 40 -10.32 16.80 8.54
CA GLU A 40 -10.04 15.55 9.23
C GLU A 40 -10.31 14.34 8.36
N VAL A 41 -9.38 13.38 8.42
CA VAL A 41 -9.51 12.09 7.75
C VAL A 41 -10.31 11.14 8.64
N ASP A 42 -11.29 10.45 8.05
CA ASP A 42 -12.00 9.38 8.73
C ASP A 42 -11.24 8.08 8.56
N PHE A 43 -10.37 7.77 9.51
CA PHE A 43 -9.54 6.57 9.44
C PHE A 43 -10.37 5.28 9.46
N ALA A 44 -11.52 5.30 10.10
CA ALA A 44 -12.38 4.12 10.17
C ALA A 44 -12.96 3.73 8.80
N GLN A 45 -13.18 4.71 7.93
CA GLN A 45 -13.73 4.47 6.60
C GLN A 45 -12.68 4.51 5.50
N SER A 46 -11.47 4.96 5.82
CA SER A 46 -10.38 5.02 4.85
C SER A 46 -9.68 3.66 4.76
N ALA A 47 -9.05 3.41 3.61
CA ALA A 47 -8.37 2.14 3.36
C ALA A 47 -7.12 2.38 2.52
N ILE A 48 -6.28 1.35 2.42
CA ILE A 48 -5.10 1.34 1.56
C ILE A 48 -5.22 0.13 0.64
N HIS A 49 -5.19 0.37 -0.66
CA HIS A 49 -5.24 -0.70 -1.66
C HIS A 49 -3.83 -1.00 -2.13
N ALA A 50 -3.37 -2.24 -1.90
CA ALA A 50 -2.03 -2.66 -2.28
C ALA A 50 -2.09 -3.66 -3.43
N GLU A 51 -1.15 -3.53 -4.35
CA GLU A 51 -1.01 -4.41 -5.50
C GLU A 51 0.48 -4.75 -5.65
N PHE A 52 0.77 -5.93 -6.19
CA PHE A 52 2.18 -6.29 -6.44
C PHE A 52 2.32 -7.04 -7.76
N TRP A 53 3.53 -7.03 -8.29
CA TRP A 53 3.92 -7.76 -9.49
C TRP A 53 5.41 -8.04 -9.45
N HIS A 54 5.86 -8.94 -10.32
CA HIS A 54 7.28 -9.23 -10.50
C HIS A 54 7.69 -8.86 -11.92
N GLY A 55 8.88 -8.31 -12.09
CA GLY A 55 9.43 -8.02 -13.41
C GLY A 55 10.10 -6.67 -13.51
N LEU A 56 10.50 -6.33 -14.73
CA LEU A 56 11.22 -5.09 -15.03
C LEU A 56 10.30 -3.94 -15.40
N TYR A 57 9.02 -4.22 -15.70
CA TYR A 57 8.11 -3.21 -16.20
C TYR A 57 7.44 -2.43 -15.06
N CYS A 58 7.06 -1.19 -15.35
CA CYS A 58 6.34 -0.35 -14.42
C CYS A 58 4.88 -0.81 -14.28
N TYR A 59 4.18 -0.20 -13.33
CA TYR A 59 2.79 -0.54 -13.03
C TYR A 59 1.89 -0.61 -14.26
N GLU A 60 1.98 0.38 -15.15
CA GLU A 60 1.10 0.46 -16.32
C GLU A 60 1.32 -0.65 -17.34
N LYS A 61 2.52 -1.22 -17.37
CA LYS A 61 2.88 -2.26 -18.34
C LYS A 61 2.90 -3.66 -17.76
N SER A 62 2.54 -3.80 -16.50
CA SER A 62 2.58 -5.07 -15.79
C SER A 62 1.18 -5.57 -15.46
N THR A 63 1.02 -6.89 -15.43
CA THR A 63 -0.20 -7.50 -14.93
C THR A 63 -0.03 -7.72 -13.43
N MET A 64 -0.99 -7.26 -12.64
CA MET A 64 -0.93 -7.43 -11.20
C MET A 64 -1.09 -8.90 -10.84
N GLU A 65 -0.17 -9.40 -10.01
CA GLU A 65 -0.17 -10.79 -9.56
C GLU A 65 -1.03 -10.96 -8.32
N GLY A 66 -1.21 -9.91 -7.54
CA GLY A 66 -2.09 -9.93 -6.39
C GLY A 66 -2.47 -8.52 -5.97
N GLU A 67 -3.63 -8.41 -5.34
CA GLU A 67 -4.13 -7.15 -4.80
C GLU A 67 -4.94 -7.42 -3.54
N ARG A 68 -4.92 -6.48 -2.61
CA ARG A 68 -5.68 -6.58 -1.38
C ARG A 68 -5.87 -5.18 -0.78
N THR A 69 -7.00 -4.99 -0.11
CA THR A 69 -7.31 -3.73 0.57
C THR A 69 -7.19 -3.92 2.07
N PHE A 70 -6.56 -2.96 2.73
CA PHE A 70 -6.31 -2.98 4.18
C PHE A 70 -6.92 -1.74 4.82
N PRO A 71 -7.35 -1.82 6.09
CA PRO A 71 -7.84 -0.63 6.77
C PRO A 71 -6.70 0.38 6.98
N MET A 72 -7.03 1.67 6.99
CA MET A 72 -6.06 2.73 7.23
C MET A 72 -5.83 2.88 8.73
N SER A 73 -5.04 1.96 9.29
CA SER A 73 -4.70 1.90 10.70
C SER A 73 -3.30 1.31 10.83
N GLU A 74 -2.70 1.43 12.00
CA GLU A 74 -1.39 0.83 12.25
C GLU A 74 -1.44 -0.68 12.07
N LYS A 75 -2.52 -1.32 12.51
CA LYS A 75 -2.71 -2.75 12.32
C LYS A 75 -2.85 -3.09 10.84
N GLY A 76 -3.63 -2.33 10.08
CA GLY A 76 -3.80 -2.55 8.65
C GLY A 76 -2.50 -2.35 7.88
N ARG A 77 -1.72 -1.34 8.23
CA ARG A 77 -0.41 -1.10 7.64
C ARG A 77 0.54 -2.28 7.90
N GLU A 78 0.54 -2.81 9.12
CA GLU A 78 1.37 -3.97 9.47
C GLU A 78 0.93 -5.24 8.73
N GLU A 79 -0.38 -5.46 8.60
CA GLU A 79 -0.91 -6.59 7.83
C GLU A 79 -0.53 -6.47 6.36
N MET A 80 -0.58 -5.27 5.79
CA MET A 80 -0.16 -5.01 4.42
C MET A 80 1.33 -5.32 4.23
N ARG A 81 2.18 -4.88 5.16
CA ARG A 81 3.61 -5.15 5.11
C ARG A 81 3.87 -6.66 5.10
N ARG A 82 3.23 -7.40 6.00
CA ARG A 82 3.38 -8.86 6.06
C ARG A 82 2.92 -9.53 4.78
N TRP A 83 1.77 -9.12 4.27
CA TRP A 83 1.23 -9.69 3.04
C TRP A 83 2.18 -9.48 1.86
N LEU A 84 2.73 -8.29 1.73
CA LEU A 84 3.69 -7.99 0.67
C LEU A 84 4.98 -8.81 0.86
N GLU A 85 5.50 -8.89 2.07
CA GLU A 85 6.73 -9.66 2.35
C GLU A 85 6.55 -11.15 2.09
N GLU A 86 5.37 -11.69 2.33
CA GLU A 86 5.07 -13.10 2.06
C GLU A 86 5.06 -13.43 0.56
N ASN A 87 4.91 -12.42 -0.28
CA ASN A 87 4.81 -12.60 -1.74
C ASN A 87 6.07 -12.21 -2.51
N ILE A 88 7.12 -11.81 -1.81
CA ILE A 88 8.39 -11.45 -2.45
C ILE A 88 9.03 -12.64 -3.16
#